data_28da07a66e234acec23aa902caf36cd5
#
_entry.id   28da07a66e234acec23aa902caf36cd5
#
_cell.length_a   1.000
_cell.length_b   1.000
_cell.length_c   1.000
_cell.angle_alpha   90.00
_cell.angle_beta   90.00
_cell.angle_gamma   90.00
#
_symmetry.space_group_name_H-M   'P 1'
#
loop_
_entity.id
_entity.type
_entity.pdbx_description
1 polymer ?
#
loop_
_entity_poly.entity_id
_entity_poly.type
_entity_poly.pdbx_seq_one_letter_code
_entity_poly.pdbx_strand_id
1 'polypeptide(L)'
;MAKLAGGVALIKVGAATEVEMKEKKARVEDALHATRAAVEEGIVAGGGVALLRARAALDKVKADNPDQEAGVKIIRRSLEEPLRAICANAGAEASVVINKVVEGKGSFGFNAQTEAYGDLVEMGVVDPTKVTRTALQNAASVASLLLTTDCAIDRKSTRLNSSHGYI
;
A
#
# COMPACT_ATOMS: atom_id res chain seq x y z
N MET A 1 -8.05 -23.70 -25.37
CA MET A 1 -7.00 -22.81 -24.88
C MET A 1 -6.72 -21.60 -25.79
N ALA A 2 -6.53 -21.74 -27.07
CA ALA A 2 -6.28 -20.62 -27.99
C ALA A 2 -7.39 -19.54 -28.01
N LYS A 3 -8.64 -19.89 -27.73
CA LYS A 3 -9.76 -18.92 -27.62
C LYS A 3 -9.74 -18.08 -26.34
N LEU A 4 -8.96 -18.44 -25.32
CA LEU A 4 -8.76 -17.67 -24.09
C LEU A 4 -7.55 -16.74 -24.14
N ALA A 5 -6.63 -16.97 -25.05
CA ALA A 5 -5.36 -16.22 -25.16
C ALA A 5 -5.43 -15.02 -26.12
N GLY A 6 -6.53 -14.77 -26.83
CA GLY A 6 -6.67 -13.69 -27.81
C GLY A 6 -8.02 -12.98 -27.81
N GLY A 7 -8.83 -13.16 -26.77
CA GLY A 7 -10.15 -12.53 -26.68
C GLY A 7 -10.08 -11.08 -26.19
N VAL A 8 -11.00 -10.25 -26.70
CA VAL A 8 -11.27 -8.90 -26.19
C VAL A 8 -12.51 -8.95 -25.32
N ALA A 9 -12.37 -8.52 -24.04
CA ALA A 9 -13.49 -8.34 -23.14
C ALA A 9 -13.89 -6.86 -23.10
N LEU A 10 -15.18 -6.59 -23.28
CA LEU A 10 -15.73 -5.24 -23.17
C LEU A 10 -16.51 -5.10 -21.87
N ILE A 11 -16.01 -4.28 -20.97
CA ILE A 11 -16.67 -3.94 -19.71
C ILE A 11 -17.41 -2.61 -19.88
N LYS A 12 -18.76 -2.65 -19.89
CA LYS A 12 -19.60 -1.47 -19.98
C LYS A 12 -19.90 -0.94 -18.58
N VAL A 13 -19.53 0.32 -18.33
CA VAL A 13 -19.78 1.01 -17.06
C VAL A 13 -20.82 2.09 -17.28
N GLY A 14 -21.81 2.16 -16.39
CA GLY A 14 -22.85 3.17 -16.41
C GLY A 14 -23.17 3.70 -15.00
N ALA A 15 -23.64 4.93 -14.91
CA ALA A 15 -24.09 5.57 -13.67
C ALA A 15 -25.16 6.63 -13.97
N ALA A 16 -25.80 7.15 -12.92
CA ALA A 16 -26.81 8.19 -13.04
C ALA A 16 -26.22 9.56 -13.40
N THR A 17 -24.97 9.82 -13.01
CA THR A 17 -24.27 11.09 -13.27
C THR A 17 -22.92 10.83 -13.94
N GLU A 18 -22.41 11.86 -14.64
CA GLU A 18 -21.09 11.79 -15.29
C GLU A 18 -19.95 11.63 -14.26
N VAL A 19 -20.05 12.27 -13.11
CA VAL A 19 -19.04 12.17 -12.04
C VAL A 19 -19.00 10.76 -11.49
N GLU A 20 -20.14 10.17 -11.18
CA GLU A 20 -20.25 8.80 -10.69
C GLU A 20 -19.76 7.78 -11.74
N MET A 21 -20.05 8.02 -13.02
CA MET A 21 -19.56 7.17 -14.11
C MET A 21 -18.04 7.20 -14.20
N LYS A 22 -17.42 8.39 -14.09
CA LYS A 22 -15.96 8.52 -14.07
C LYS A 22 -15.32 7.81 -12.88
N GLU A 23 -15.93 7.93 -11.70
CA GLU A 23 -15.46 7.23 -10.51
C GLU A 23 -15.55 5.70 -10.67
N LYS A 24 -16.68 5.19 -11.12
CA LYS A 24 -16.84 3.75 -11.38
C LYS A 24 -15.87 3.25 -12.44
N LYS A 25 -15.66 4.01 -13.52
CA LYS A 25 -14.69 3.66 -14.56
C LYS A 25 -13.29 3.57 -13.99
N ALA A 26 -12.85 4.56 -13.23
CA ALA A 26 -11.53 4.57 -12.60
C ALA A 26 -11.33 3.37 -11.66
N ARG A 27 -12.36 3.02 -10.88
CA ARG A 27 -12.34 1.86 -9.98
C ARG A 27 -12.21 0.53 -10.74
N VAL A 28 -12.87 0.38 -11.88
CA VAL A 28 -12.76 -0.80 -12.74
C VAL A 28 -11.38 -0.87 -13.40
N GLU A 29 -10.84 0.25 -13.85
CA GLU A 29 -9.49 0.32 -14.42
C GLU A 29 -8.43 -0.05 -13.38
N ASP A 30 -8.56 0.44 -12.14
CA ASP A 30 -7.67 0.09 -11.03
C ASP A 30 -7.72 -1.41 -10.71
N ALA A 31 -8.92 -1.98 -10.59
CA ALA A 31 -9.11 -3.41 -10.39
C ALA A 31 -8.48 -4.26 -11.52
N LEU A 32 -8.55 -3.79 -12.78
CA LEU A 32 -7.93 -4.47 -13.91
C LEU A 32 -6.40 -4.47 -13.81
N HIS A 33 -5.81 -3.31 -13.44
CA HIS A 33 -4.37 -3.20 -13.25
C HIS A 33 -3.89 -4.06 -12.08
N ALA A 34 -4.60 -4.05 -10.96
CA ALA A 34 -4.31 -4.90 -9.80
C ALA A 34 -4.37 -6.39 -10.15
N THR A 35 -5.40 -6.80 -10.91
CA THR A 35 -5.55 -8.19 -11.36
C THR A 35 -4.40 -8.62 -12.26
N ARG A 36 -3.98 -7.79 -13.21
CA ARG A 36 -2.82 -8.08 -14.06
C ARG A 36 -1.54 -8.24 -13.25
N ALA A 37 -1.29 -7.32 -12.32
CA ALA A 37 -0.14 -7.39 -11.42
C ALA A 37 -0.15 -8.67 -10.57
N ALA A 38 -1.34 -9.09 -10.10
CA ALA A 38 -1.51 -10.33 -9.35
C ALA A 38 -1.24 -11.59 -10.19
N VAL A 39 -1.61 -11.58 -11.47
CA VAL A 39 -1.30 -12.70 -12.39
C VAL A 39 0.21 -12.81 -12.64
N GLU A 40 0.93 -11.69 -12.68
CA GLU A 40 2.37 -11.67 -12.95
C GLU A 40 3.22 -12.15 -11.77
N GLU A 41 2.95 -11.71 -10.55
CA GLU A 41 3.80 -11.98 -9.36
C GLU A 41 3.03 -12.61 -8.18
N GLY A 42 1.77 -12.96 -8.36
CA GLY A 42 0.95 -13.52 -7.29
C GLY A 42 0.39 -12.47 -6.32
N ILE A 43 -0.17 -12.96 -5.24
CA ILE A 43 -0.82 -12.16 -4.19
C ILE A 43 -0.15 -12.40 -2.84
N VAL A 44 -0.28 -11.41 -1.97
CA VAL A 44 0.12 -11.46 -0.56
C VAL A 44 -1.03 -11.00 0.33
N ALA A 45 -0.93 -11.23 1.64
CA ALA A 45 -1.88 -10.68 2.58
C ALA A 45 -1.89 -9.14 2.48
N GLY A 46 -3.08 -8.57 2.33
CA GLY A 46 -3.28 -7.14 2.22
C GLY A 46 -3.22 -6.41 3.57
N GLY A 47 -3.82 -5.23 3.62
CA GLY A 47 -3.91 -4.46 4.87
C GLY A 47 -2.57 -4.04 5.46
N GLY A 48 -1.50 -3.96 4.67
CA GLY A 48 -0.15 -3.61 5.15
C GLY A 48 0.59 -4.76 5.84
N VAL A 49 -0.01 -5.93 5.96
CA VAL A 49 0.58 -7.09 6.68
C VAL A 49 1.81 -7.63 5.96
N ALA A 50 1.82 -7.68 4.62
CA ALA A 50 2.96 -8.17 3.86
C ALA A 50 4.25 -7.40 4.16
N LEU A 51 4.18 -6.07 4.21
CA LEU A 51 5.32 -5.22 4.57
C LEU A 51 5.74 -5.40 6.03
N LEU A 52 4.79 -5.55 6.94
CA LEU A 52 5.07 -5.82 8.34
C LEU A 52 5.82 -7.15 8.52
N ARG A 53 5.45 -8.20 7.78
CA ARG A 53 6.15 -9.50 7.77
C ARG A 53 7.53 -9.39 7.14
N ALA A 54 7.71 -8.55 6.10
CA ALA A 54 8.98 -8.31 5.46
C ALA A 54 10.05 -7.74 6.41
N ARG A 55 9.67 -7.16 7.55
CA ARG A 55 10.61 -6.71 8.60
C ARG A 55 11.60 -7.79 9.05
N ALA A 56 11.18 -9.05 9.04
CA ALA A 56 12.06 -10.16 9.40
C ALA A 56 13.28 -10.29 8.47
N ALA A 57 13.21 -9.79 7.24
CA ALA A 57 14.35 -9.77 6.34
C ALA A 57 15.45 -8.80 6.81
N LEU A 58 15.08 -7.75 7.54
CA LEU A 58 16.02 -6.77 8.07
C LEU A 58 16.91 -7.34 9.18
N ASP A 59 16.51 -8.40 9.85
CA ASP A 59 17.31 -9.07 10.89
C ASP A 59 18.56 -9.76 10.30
N LYS A 60 18.56 -10.00 8.99
CA LYS A 60 19.68 -10.57 8.24
C LYS A 60 20.64 -9.53 7.71
N VAL A 61 20.27 -8.25 7.75
CA VAL A 61 21.12 -7.16 7.26
C VAL A 61 22.17 -6.85 8.32
N LYS A 62 23.42 -7.03 7.95
CA LYS A 62 24.55 -6.65 8.81
C LYS A 62 24.90 -5.20 8.54
N ALA A 63 24.94 -4.41 9.59
CA ALA A 63 25.42 -3.04 9.56
C ALA A 63 26.90 -3.01 9.98
N ASP A 64 27.72 -2.29 9.23
CA ASP A 64 29.17 -2.19 9.48
C ASP A 64 29.49 -1.05 10.47
N ASN A 65 28.53 -0.15 10.69
CA ASN A 65 28.69 1.00 11.58
C ASN A 65 27.33 1.43 12.17
N PRO A 66 27.35 2.30 13.22
CA PRO A 66 26.13 2.78 13.88
C PRO A 66 25.17 3.55 12.95
N ASP A 67 25.68 4.26 11.96
CA ASP A 67 24.86 5.05 11.03
C ASP A 67 24.05 4.12 10.10
N GLN A 68 24.66 3.06 9.62
CA GLN A 68 23.95 2.02 8.86
C GLN A 68 22.90 1.31 9.73
N GLU A 69 23.19 1.07 11.00
CA GLU A 69 22.24 0.51 11.95
C GLU A 69 21.04 1.44 12.14
N ALA A 70 21.28 2.76 12.24
CA ALA A 70 20.23 3.76 12.31
C ALA A 70 19.35 3.73 11.04
N GLY A 71 19.94 3.58 9.85
CA GLY A 71 19.23 3.43 8.59
C GLY A 71 18.33 2.19 8.57
N VAL A 72 18.82 1.04 9.05
CA VAL A 72 18.02 -0.19 9.18
C VAL A 72 16.84 0.02 10.13
N LYS A 73 17.04 0.73 11.25
CA LYS A 73 15.96 1.06 12.20
C LYS A 73 14.90 1.95 11.56
N ILE A 74 15.31 2.95 10.75
CA ILE A 74 14.39 3.82 10.00
C ILE A 74 13.54 2.99 9.05
N ILE A 75 14.15 2.13 8.24
CA ILE A 75 13.40 1.26 7.32
C ILE A 75 12.45 0.34 8.09
N ARG A 76 12.92 -0.28 9.18
CA ARG A 76 12.07 -1.12 10.03
C ARG A 76 10.81 -0.39 10.51
N ARG A 77 10.95 0.86 10.88
CA ARG A 77 9.83 1.70 11.33
C ARG A 77 8.90 2.08 10.18
N SER A 78 9.46 2.42 9.02
CA SER A 78 8.68 2.81 7.84
C SER A 78 7.79 1.69 7.30
N LEU A 79 8.20 0.43 7.44
CA LEU A 79 7.38 -0.73 7.03
C LEU A 79 6.09 -0.91 7.85
N GLU A 80 5.94 -0.24 8.99
CA GLU A 80 4.71 -0.23 9.77
C GLU A 80 3.69 0.81 9.26
N GLU A 81 4.15 1.86 8.57
CA GLU A 81 3.34 3.02 8.23
C GLU A 81 2.11 2.70 7.35
N PRO A 82 2.16 1.76 6.38
CA PRO A 82 0.95 1.42 5.63
C PRO A 82 -0.16 0.87 6.52
N LEU A 83 0.15 -0.03 7.45
CA LEU A 83 -0.85 -0.54 8.40
C LEU A 83 -1.31 0.56 9.37
N ARG A 84 -0.40 1.45 9.82
CA ARG A 84 -0.76 2.60 10.67
C ARG A 84 -1.74 3.53 9.98
N ALA A 85 -1.49 3.85 8.70
CA ALA A 85 -2.38 4.71 7.93
C ALA A 85 -3.77 4.08 7.76
N ILE A 86 -3.85 2.77 7.50
CA ILE A 86 -5.12 2.04 7.42
C ILE A 86 -5.88 2.11 8.75
N CYS A 87 -5.20 1.85 9.87
CA CYS A 87 -5.81 1.93 11.20
C CYS A 87 -6.30 3.34 11.51
N ALA A 88 -5.48 4.37 11.24
CA ALA A 88 -5.85 5.76 11.47
C ALA A 88 -7.08 6.17 10.66
N ASN A 89 -7.16 5.76 9.38
CA ASN A 89 -8.32 6.01 8.52
C ASN A 89 -9.58 5.28 9.00
N ALA A 90 -9.42 4.13 9.64
CA ALA A 90 -10.52 3.37 10.23
C ALA A 90 -10.90 3.82 11.65
N GLY A 91 -10.16 4.79 12.23
CA GLY A 91 -10.38 5.22 13.61
C GLY A 91 -9.86 4.24 14.68
N ALA A 92 -9.07 3.25 14.29
CA ALA A 92 -8.51 2.25 15.19
C ALA A 92 -7.14 2.68 15.74
N GLU A 93 -6.82 2.28 17.00
CA GLU A 93 -5.51 2.55 17.60
C GLU A 93 -4.41 1.70 16.95
N ALA A 94 -3.62 2.34 16.10
CA ALA A 94 -2.63 1.67 15.26
C ALA A 94 -1.58 0.87 16.06
N SER A 95 -1.16 1.38 17.22
CA SER A 95 -0.14 0.73 18.04
C SER A 95 -0.62 -0.60 18.60
N VAL A 96 -1.87 -0.66 19.02
CA VAL A 96 -2.51 -1.89 19.53
C VAL A 96 -2.65 -2.91 18.41
N VAL A 97 -3.15 -2.45 17.24
CA VAL A 97 -3.33 -3.32 16.07
C VAL A 97 -2.01 -3.91 15.61
N ILE A 98 -0.96 -3.09 15.47
CA ILE A 98 0.36 -3.55 15.01
C ILE A 98 0.93 -4.59 15.95
N ASN A 99 0.91 -4.35 17.26
CA ASN A 99 1.42 -5.30 18.24
C ASN A 99 0.72 -6.65 18.11
N LYS A 100 -0.61 -6.65 18.04
CA LYS A 100 -1.40 -7.87 17.88
C LYS A 100 -1.13 -8.59 16.55
N VAL A 101 -0.95 -7.85 15.46
CA VAL A 101 -0.60 -8.42 14.16
C VAL A 101 0.81 -8.99 14.16
N VAL A 102 1.77 -8.35 14.82
CA VAL A 102 3.17 -8.83 14.94
C VAL A 102 3.24 -10.16 15.71
N GLU A 103 2.44 -10.33 16.76
CA GLU A 103 2.35 -11.59 17.50
C GLU A 103 1.80 -12.75 16.66
N GLY A 104 0.95 -12.44 15.68
CA GLY A 104 0.41 -13.40 14.73
C GLY A 104 1.43 -13.85 13.68
N LYS A 105 1.12 -14.90 12.94
CA LYS A 105 1.98 -15.47 11.89
C LYS A 105 1.26 -15.49 10.54
N GLY A 106 2.05 -15.61 9.46
CA GLY A 106 1.52 -15.76 8.10
C GLY A 106 0.62 -14.60 7.69
N SER A 107 -0.57 -14.91 7.21
CA SER A 107 -1.56 -13.97 6.72
C SER A 107 -2.44 -13.34 7.81
N PHE A 108 -2.19 -13.65 9.09
CA PHE A 108 -2.95 -13.08 10.20
C PHE A 108 -2.78 -11.56 10.24
N GLY A 109 -3.90 -10.84 10.25
CA GLY A 109 -3.91 -9.38 10.24
C GLY A 109 -5.23 -8.79 10.74
N PHE A 110 -5.41 -7.50 10.50
CA PHE A 110 -6.58 -6.72 10.89
C PHE A 110 -7.36 -6.30 9.65
N ASN A 111 -8.63 -6.69 9.58
CA ASN A 111 -9.56 -6.22 8.57
C ASN A 111 -10.24 -4.95 9.06
N ALA A 112 -9.84 -3.80 8.51
CA ALA A 112 -10.33 -2.49 8.93
C ALA A 112 -11.82 -2.24 8.60
N GLN A 113 -12.38 -2.98 7.64
CA GLN A 113 -13.80 -2.85 7.28
C GLN A 113 -14.71 -3.50 8.32
N THR A 114 -14.30 -4.63 8.88
CA THR A 114 -15.10 -5.41 9.83
C THR A 114 -14.59 -5.30 11.26
N GLU A 115 -13.47 -4.59 11.46
CA GLU A 115 -12.74 -4.46 12.74
C GLU A 115 -12.33 -5.81 13.35
N ALA A 116 -12.22 -6.84 12.51
CA ALA A 116 -11.94 -8.19 12.92
C ALA A 116 -10.48 -8.60 12.65
N TYR A 117 -9.95 -9.47 13.50
CA TYR A 117 -8.64 -10.09 13.30
C TYR A 117 -8.81 -11.51 12.76
N GLY A 118 -7.97 -11.91 11.82
CA GLY A 118 -8.01 -13.25 11.24
C GLY A 118 -7.04 -13.41 10.09
N ASP A 119 -7.18 -14.51 9.35
CA ASP A 119 -6.42 -14.72 8.12
C ASP A 119 -6.98 -13.82 7.00
N LEU A 120 -6.18 -12.85 6.58
CA LEU A 120 -6.62 -11.86 5.59
C LEU A 120 -6.80 -12.46 4.20
N VAL A 121 -6.08 -13.54 3.87
CA VAL A 121 -6.26 -14.22 2.58
C VAL A 121 -7.61 -14.92 2.55
N GLU A 122 -7.99 -15.61 3.62
CA GLU A 122 -9.32 -16.22 3.74
C GLU A 122 -10.44 -15.18 3.75
N MET A 123 -10.18 -14.02 4.34
CA MET A 123 -11.13 -12.89 4.35
C MET A 123 -11.21 -12.14 3.00
N GLY A 124 -10.41 -12.52 1.99
CA GLY A 124 -10.37 -11.84 0.70
C GLY A 124 -9.65 -10.48 0.72
N VAL A 125 -8.91 -10.15 1.78
CA VAL A 125 -8.10 -8.94 1.90
C VAL A 125 -6.69 -9.24 1.41
N VAL A 126 -6.47 -9.03 0.11
CA VAL A 126 -5.22 -9.38 -0.57
C VAL A 126 -4.69 -8.21 -1.39
N ASP A 127 -3.38 -8.16 -1.53
CA ASP A 127 -2.68 -7.18 -2.38
C ASP A 127 -1.85 -7.91 -3.45
N PRO A 128 -1.70 -7.33 -4.65
CA PRO A 128 -0.77 -7.85 -5.64
C PRO A 128 0.68 -7.67 -5.16
N THR A 129 1.46 -8.73 -5.19
CA THR A 129 2.87 -8.71 -4.75
C THR A 129 3.68 -7.67 -5.50
N LYS A 130 3.49 -7.58 -6.82
CA LYS A 130 4.18 -6.61 -7.68
C LYS A 130 3.93 -5.17 -7.25
N VAL A 131 2.68 -4.81 -6.90
CA VAL A 131 2.33 -3.46 -6.46
C VAL A 131 3.02 -3.13 -5.15
N THR A 132 2.90 -4.00 -4.13
CA THR A 132 3.50 -3.80 -2.82
C THR A 132 5.03 -3.68 -2.89
N ARG A 133 5.67 -4.54 -3.68
CA ARG A 133 7.13 -4.53 -3.90
C ARG A 133 7.58 -3.25 -4.61
N THR A 134 6.91 -2.89 -5.71
CA THR A 134 7.27 -1.71 -6.51
C THR A 134 7.05 -0.42 -5.73
N ALA A 135 5.97 -0.34 -4.93
CA ALA A 135 5.72 0.81 -4.06
C ALA A 135 6.87 1.04 -3.08
N LEU A 136 7.33 -0.02 -2.40
CA LEU A 136 8.47 0.07 -1.48
C LEU A 136 9.76 0.45 -2.21
N GLN A 137 10.03 -0.14 -3.36
CA GLN A 137 11.23 0.15 -4.17
C GLN A 137 11.26 1.60 -4.64
N ASN A 138 10.15 2.12 -5.14
CA ASN A 138 10.04 3.50 -5.59
C ASN A 138 10.13 4.48 -4.41
N ALA A 139 9.50 4.18 -3.29
CA ALA A 139 9.60 5.00 -2.08
C ALA A 139 11.05 5.08 -1.58
N ALA A 140 11.78 3.97 -1.55
CA ALA A 140 13.18 3.94 -1.16
C ALA A 140 14.07 4.74 -2.14
N SER A 141 13.81 4.64 -3.45
CA SER A 141 14.53 5.40 -4.47
C SER A 141 14.36 6.90 -4.30
N VAL A 142 13.13 7.38 -4.10
CA VAL A 142 12.85 8.82 -3.90
C VAL A 142 13.42 9.30 -2.57
N ALA A 143 13.25 8.53 -1.50
CA ALA A 143 13.80 8.88 -0.18
C ALA A 143 15.34 8.99 -0.20
N SER A 144 16.01 8.07 -0.89
CA SER A 144 17.47 8.11 -1.05
C SER A 144 17.93 9.37 -1.79
N LEU A 145 17.17 9.78 -2.82
CA LEU A 145 17.46 11.02 -3.53
C LEU A 145 17.30 12.25 -2.63
N LEU A 146 16.22 12.31 -1.85
CA LEU A 146 15.98 13.40 -0.90
C LEU A 146 17.09 13.50 0.17
N LEU A 147 17.57 12.36 0.66
CA LEU A 147 18.65 12.32 1.67
C LEU A 147 20.00 12.85 1.15
N THR A 148 20.21 12.82 -0.17
CA THR A 148 21.46 13.27 -0.79
C THR A 148 21.38 14.69 -1.35
N THR A 149 20.24 15.38 -1.23
CA THR A 149 20.04 16.74 -1.72
C THR A 149 20.27 17.76 -0.60
N ASP A 150 20.95 18.86 -0.90
CA ASP A 150 21.18 19.96 0.04
C ASP A 150 19.91 20.80 0.26
N CYS A 151 19.10 20.98 -0.77
CA CYS A 151 17.83 21.70 -0.68
C CYS A 151 16.83 21.26 -1.75
N ALA A 152 15.55 21.45 -1.46
CA ALA A 152 14.48 21.31 -2.43
C ALA A 152 13.94 22.70 -2.80
N ILE A 153 13.88 23.01 -4.11
CA ILE A 153 13.30 24.26 -4.62
C ILE A 153 11.92 23.93 -5.19
N ASP A 154 10.88 24.42 -4.50
CA ASP A 154 9.50 24.28 -4.97
C ASP A 154 8.98 25.58 -5.57
N ARG A 155 8.24 25.47 -6.68
CA ARG A 155 7.44 26.58 -7.21
C ARG A 155 6.11 26.59 -6.48
N LYS A 156 5.91 27.57 -5.60
CA LYS A 156 4.59 27.79 -5.01
C LYS A 156 3.54 27.90 -6.12
N SER A 157 2.68 26.89 -6.22
CA SER A 157 1.54 26.94 -7.13
C SER A 157 0.63 28.09 -6.72
N THR A 158 0.43 29.06 -7.60
CA THR A 158 -0.56 30.14 -7.43
C THR A 158 -2.00 29.65 -7.63
N ARG A 159 -2.26 28.34 -7.67
CA ARG A 159 -3.62 27.83 -7.58
C ARG A 159 -4.18 28.22 -6.21
N LEU A 160 -5.06 29.21 -6.24
CA LEU A 160 -5.89 29.57 -5.10
C LEU A 160 -6.50 28.29 -4.52
N ASN A 161 -6.13 28.02 -3.28
CA ASN A 161 -6.74 26.92 -2.52
C ASN A 161 -8.21 27.27 -2.31
N SER A 162 -9.10 26.72 -3.13
CA SER A 162 -10.55 26.87 -3.01
C SER A 162 -11.14 26.15 -1.77
N SER A 163 -10.29 25.76 -0.83
CA SER A 163 -10.69 25.10 0.42
C SER A 163 -10.96 26.05 1.60
N HIS A 164 -10.92 27.38 1.40
CA HIS A 164 -11.38 28.34 2.38
C HIS A 164 -12.72 28.93 1.97
N GLY A 165 -13.76 28.23 2.26
CA GLY A 165 -15.10 28.71 2.11
C GLY A 165 -16.11 27.64 2.45
N TYR A 166 -16.37 27.51 3.76
CA TYR A 166 -17.73 27.34 4.29
C TYR A 166 -17.59 27.21 5.80
N ILE A 167 -17.82 28.37 6.42
CA ILE A 167 -18.30 28.45 7.81
C ILE A 167 -19.78 28.11 7.76
#